data_31937c043066ac5fd1d632ee951b8fa2
#
_entry.id   31937c043066ac5fd1d632ee951b8fa2
#
_cell.length_a   1.000
_cell.length_b   1.000
_cell.length_c   1.000
_cell.angle_alpha   90.00
_cell.angle_beta   90.00
_cell.angle_gamma   90.00
#
_symmetry.space_group_name_H-M   'P 1'
#
loop_
_entity.id
_entity.type
_entity.pdbx_description
1 polymer ?
#
loop_
_entity_poly.entity_id
_entity_poly.type
_entity_poly.pdbx_seq_one_letter_code
_entity_poly.pdbx_strand_id
1 'polypeptide(L)'
;SITNINNIASEINSAIIKRSVELSILDLGSPPARFAWLSIGSQGRKEQLLPTDQDSILIFEDVTAEKYRDVKDYFLKLAKRTTFTLEQAGFPLCPNGHIASNMLWCKSLTDWTKQYSNWINTQGENSNEISSIFFDFEIVFGEQKIEEAIENVIYNNVKNNVLFFDFLGNDA
;
A
#
# COMPACT_ATOMS: atom_id res chain seq x y z
N SER A 1 20.01 -5.88 -20.56
CA SER A 1 19.90 -7.07 -19.72
C SER A 1 18.46 -7.27 -19.25
N ILE A 2 18.10 -8.45 -18.85
CA ILE A 2 16.77 -8.79 -18.32
C ILE A 2 16.43 -7.88 -17.11
N THR A 3 17.41 -7.64 -16.23
CA THR A 3 17.24 -6.77 -15.06
C THR A 3 16.84 -5.34 -15.46
N ASN A 4 17.45 -4.79 -16.51
CA ASN A 4 17.13 -3.45 -17.00
C ASN A 4 15.72 -3.39 -17.58
N ILE A 5 15.30 -4.44 -18.31
CA ILE A 5 13.95 -4.53 -18.87
C ILE A 5 12.92 -4.61 -17.76
N ASN A 6 13.17 -5.39 -16.70
CA ASN A 6 12.26 -5.51 -15.56
C ASN A 6 12.14 -4.19 -14.81
N ASN A 7 13.24 -3.45 -14.64
CA ASN A 7 13.22 -2.13 -14.00
C ASN A 7 12.40 -1.12 -14.81
N ILE A 8 12.57 -1.12 -16.14
CA ILE A 8 11.80 -0.24 -17.05
C ILE A 8 10.32 -0.59 -16.97
N ALA A 9 9.97 -1.88 -17.01
CA ALA A 9 8.58 -2.32 -16.91
C ALA A 9 7.95 -1.90 -15.57
N SER A 10 8.69 -2.02 -14.47
CA SER A 10 8.25 -1.60 -13.14
C SER A 10 8.02 -0.09 -13.08
N GLU A 11 8.92 0.71 -13.68
CA GLU A 11 8.77 2.17 -13.74
C GLU A 11 7.55 2.58 -14.57
N ILE A 12 7.31 1.90 -15.69
CA ILE A 12 6.14 2.16 -16.54
C ILE A 12 4.86 1.83 -15.76
N ASN A 13 4.81 0.69 -15.08
CA ASN A 13 3.66 0.31 -14.28
C ASN A 13 3.38 1.33 -13.17
N SER A 14 4.41 1.78 -12.47
CA SER A 14 4.28 2.82 -11.44
C SER A 14 3.78 4.14 -12.02
N ALA A 15 4.26 4.53 -13.20
CA ALA A 15 3.82 5.74 -13.87
C ALA A 15 2.33 5.65 -14.27
N ILE A 16 1.87 4.49 -14.71
CA ILE A 16 0.45 4.27 -15.05
C ILE A 16 -0.42 4.38 -13.80
N ILE A 17 0.00 3.77 -12.69
CA ILE A 17 -0.72 3.87 -11.42
C ILE A 17 -0.78 5.33 -10.96
N LYS A 18 0.34 6.02 -10.97
CA LYS A 18 0.42 7.44 -10.61
C LYS A 18 -0.53 8.28 -11.44
N ARG A 19 -0.54 8.09 -12.76
CA ARG A 19 -1.44 8.82 -13.66
C ARG A 19 -2.90 8.52 -13.37
N SER A 20 -3.23 7.28 -13.05
CA SER A 20 -4.59 6.88 -12.70
C SER A 20 -5.08 7.57 -11.42
N VAL A 21 -4.20 7.71 -10.41
CA VAL A 21 -4.51 8.47 -9.19
C VAL A 21 -4.73 9.94 -9.52
N GLU A 22 -3.86 10.54 -10.32
CA GLU A 22 -3.98 11.96 -10.74
C GLU A 22 -5.32 12.23 -11.44
N LEU A 23 -5.72 11.36 -12.36
CA LEU A 23 -6.98 11.46 -13.07
C LEU A 23 -8.19 11.34 -12.13
N SER A 24 -8.11 10.47 -11.14
CA SER A 24 -9.15 10.32 -10.12
C SER A 24 -9.30 11.59 -9.29
N ILE A 25 -8.19 12.23 -8.93
CA ILE A 25 -8.20 13.52 -8.21
C ILE A 25 -8.86 14.61 -9.05
N LEU A 26 -8.53 14.67 -10.35
CA LEU A 26 -9.16 15.65 -11.26
C LEU A 26 -10.68 15.51 -11.28
N ASP A 27 -11.18 14.29 -11.25
CA ASP A 27 -12.62 14.03 -11.27
C ASP A 27 -13.31 14.30 -9.93
N LEU A 28 -12.65 13.96 -8.82
CA LEU A 28 -13.25 14.05 -7.48
C LEU A 28 -13.01 15.38 -6.78
N GLY A 29 -12.05 16.16 -7.26
CA GLY A 29 -11.60 17.38 -6.58
C GLY A 29 -10.45 17.12 -5.63
N SER A 30 -9.92 18.20 -5.04
CA SER A 30 -8.75 18.15 -4.17
C SER A 30 -8.96 17.23 -2.97
N PRO A 31 -7.97 16.40 -2.63
CA PRO A 31 -8.05 15.55 -1.44
C PRO A 31 -8.22 16.37 -0.16
N PRO A 32 -9.05 15.91 0.77
CA PRO A 32 -9.30 16.64 2.03
C PRO A 32 -8.18 16.51 3.06
N ALA A 33 -7.18 15.68 2.78
CA ALA A 33 -6.02 15.42 3.64
C ALA A 33 -4.85 14.96 2.79
N ARG A 34 -3.64 15.04 3.34
CA ARG A 34 -2.46 14.45 2.71
C ARG A 34 -2.57 12.93 2.76
N PHE A 35 -2.01 12.26 1.77
CA PHE A 35 -2.10 10.81 1.67
C PHE A 35 -0.93 10.24 0.88
N ALA A 36 -0.77 8.93 0.97
CA ALA A 36 0.17 8.18 0.15
C ALA A 36 -0.52 6.93 -0.40
N TRP A 37 -0.29 6.67 -1.68
CA TRP A 37 -0.66 5.42 -2.34
C TRP A 37 0.58 4.55 -2.41
N LEU A 38 0.56 3.39 -1.78
CA LEU A 38 1.67 2.45 -1.78
C LEU A 38 1.31 1.20 -2.57
N SER A 39 2.21 0.77 -3.45
CA SER A 39 2.16 -0.59 -4.00
C SER A 39 2.78 -1.53 -2.97
N ILE A 40 2.18 -2.68 -2.75
CA ILE A 40 2.69 -3.69 -1.82
C ILE A 40 3.12 -4.94 -2.56
N GLY A 41 4.02 -5.73 -1.95
CA GLY A 41 4.61 -6.89 -2.59
C GLY A 41 5.46 -6.52 -3.81
N SER A 42 6.10 -5.35 -3.78
CA SER A 42 6.74 -4.74 -4.96
C SER A 42 7.99 -5.49 -5.43
N GLN A 43 8.72 -6.16 -4.55
CA GLN A 43 9.97 -6.83 -4.92
C GLN A 43 9.73 -8.02 -5.84
N GLY A 44 8.70 -8.81 -5.59
CA GLY A 44 8.32 -9.91 -6.48
C GLY A 44 7.88 -9.42 -7.86
N ARG A 45 7.34 -8.20 -7.95
CA ARG A 45 6.86 -7.63 -9.22
C ARG A 45 7.97 -7.07 -10.09
N LYS A 46 9.12 -6.70 -9.54
CA LYS A 46 10.26 -6.21 -10.31
C LYS A 46 10.81 -7.25 -11.28
N GLU A 47 10.48 -8.51 -11.08
CA GLU A 47 10.87 -9.60 -11.96
C GLU A 47 9.87 -9.90 -13.07
N GLN A 48 8.75 -9.17 -13.14
CA GLN A 48 7.68 -9.45 -14.09
C GLN A 48 7.60 -8.39 -15.18
N LEU A 49 7.50 -8.85 -16.43
CA LEU A 49 7.43 -8.00 -17.61
C LEU A 49 6.01 -7.55 -17.94
N LEU A 50 4.99 -8.24 -17.45
CA LEU A 50 3.59 -7.96 -17.72
C LEU A 50 2.93 -7.24 -16.55
N PRO A 51 1.80 -6.53 -16.78
CA PRO A 51 1.01 -6.01 -15.69
C PRO A 51 0.64 -7.10 -14.70
N THR A 52 0.92 -6.86 -13.42
CA THR A 52 0.64 -7.80 -12.34
C THR A 52 -0.64 -7.41 -11.61
N ASP A 53 -1.11 -8.28 -10.73
CA ASP A 53 -2.24 -7.97 -9.87
C ASP A 53 -2.03 -6.64 -9.14
N GLN A 54 -3.10 -5.88 -8.99
CA GLN A 54 -3.07 -4.66 -8.20
C GLN A 54 -3.04 -5.01 -6.72
N ASP A 55 -1.89 -4.87 -6.08
CA ASP A 55 -1.77 -4.94 -4.64
C ASP A 55 -1.38 -3.56 -4.14
N SER A 56 -2.21 -2.96 -3.30
CA SER A 56 -2.04 -1.58 -2.90
C SER A 56 -2.67 -1.27 -1.55
N ILE A 57 -2.17 -0.23 -0.92
CA ILE A 57 -2.78 0.36 0.28
C ILE A 57 -2.83 1.87 0.12
N LEU A 58 -3.74 2.50 0.84
CA LEU A 58 -3.81 3.95 0.93
C LEU A 58 -3.75 4.37 2.39
N ILE A 59 -2.86 5.29 2.68
CA ILE A 59 -2.67 5.86 4.02
C ILE A 59 -2.94 7.35 3.92
N PHE A 60 -3.87 7.86 4.72
CA PHE A 60 -4.07 9.31 4.82
C PHE A 60 -3.62 9.81 6.20
N GLU A 61 -3.22 11.08 6.25
CA GLU A 61 -2.80 11.71 7.51
C GLU A 61 -3.94 11.71 8.52
N ASP A 62 -3.59 11.72 9.80
CA ASP A 62 -4.57 11.76 10.86
C ASP A 62 -5.38 13.04 10.78
N VAL A 63 -6.68 12.91 10.96
CA VAL A 63 -7.64 14.00 10.97
C VAL A 63 -8.48 13.91 12.24
N THR A 64 -9.23 14.98 12.54
CA THR A 64 -10.12 14.95 13.71
C THR A 64 -11.20 13.89 13.56
N ALA A 65 -11.69 13.39 14.68
CA ALA A 65 -12.75 12.38 14.70
C ALA A 65 -13.99 12.83 13.90
N GLU A 66 -14.31 14.11 13.94
CA GLU A 66 -15.45 14.67 13.22
C GLU A 66 -15.31 14.60 11.71
N LYS A 67 -14.08 14.71 11.21
CA LYS A 67 -13.77 14.69 9.78
C LYS A 67 -13.46 13.29 9.25
N TYR A 68 -13.17 12.33 10.12
CA TYR A 68 -12.65 11.02 9.75
C TYR A 68 -13.52 10.32 8.71
N ARG A 69 -14.82 10.27 8.93
CA ARG A 69 -15.76 9.58 8.04
C ARG A 69 -15.73 10.18 6.62
N ASP A 70 -15.82 11.48 6.52
CA ASP A 70 -15.85 12.17 5.21
C ASP A 70 -14.51 12.03 4.48
N VAL A 71 -13.40 12.10 5.21
CA VAL A 71 -12.07 11.92 4.65
C VAL A 71 -11.91 10.49 4.15
N LYS A 72 -12.28 9.49 4.94
CA LYS A 72 -12.23 8.08 4.52
C LYS A 72 -13.13 7.83 3.32
N ASP A 73 -14.33 8.38 3.29
CA ASP A 73 -15.24 8.24 2.15
C ASP A 73 -14.63 8.81 0.87
N TYR A 74 -13.97 9.96 0.94
CA TYR A 74 -13.26 10.53 -0.21
C TYR A 74 -12.20 9.55 -0.73
N PHE A 75 -11.34 9.06 0.15
CA PHE A 75 -10.24 8.20 -0.25
C PHE A 75 -10.70 6.82 -0.74
N LEU A 76 -11.81 6.30 -0.22
CA LEU A 76 -12.42 5.10 -0.77
C LEU A 76 -12.94 5.32 -2.18
N LYS A 77 -13.56 6.46 -2.46
CA LYS A 77 -14.00 6.82 -3.82
C LYS A 77 -12.81 6.97 -4.75
N LEU A 78 -11.77 7.66 -4.30
CA LEU A 78 -10.53 7.80 -5.06
C LEU A 78 -9.94 6.43 -5.39
N ALA A 79 -9.83 5.55 -4.42
CA ALA A 79 -9.27 4.22 -4.61
C ALA A 79 -10.11 3.37 -5.55
N LYS A 80 -11.43 3.40 -5.42
CA LYS A 80 -12.33 2.67 -6.32
C LYS A 80 -12.19 3.13 -7.76
N ARG A 81 -12.14 4.45 -7.97
CA ARG A 81 -11.99 5.03 -9.32
C ARG A 81 -10.64 4.67 -9.92
N THR A 82 -9.57 4.77 -9.12
CA THR A 82 -8.21 4.44 -9.54
C THR A 82 -8.09 2.96 -9.91
N THR A 83 -8.56 2.07 -9.05
CA THR A 83 -8.48 0.62 -9.30
C THR A 83 -9.33 0.21 -10.51
N PHE A 84 -10.48 0.84 -10.71
CA PHE A 84 -11.30 0.61 -11.91
C PHE A 84 -10.55 1.03 -13.18
N THR A 85 -9.93 2.21 -13.18
CA THR A 85 -9.13 2.70 -14.31
C THR A 85 -7.99 1.75 -14.63
N LEU A 86 -7.31 1.26 -13.60
CA LEU A 86 -6.20 0.29 -13.76
C LEU A 86 -6.69 -1.04 -14.30
N GLU A 87 -7.84 -1.53 -13.85
CA GLU A 87 -8.44 -2.75 -14.40
C GLU A 87 -8.73 -2.62 -15.89
N GLN A 88 -9.28 -1.47 -16.30
CA GLN A 88 -9.52 -1.17 -17.71
C GLN A 88 -8.22 -1.10 -18.52
N ALA A 89 -7.12 -0.70 -17.90
CA ALA A 89 -5.80 -0.64 -18.51
C ALA A 89 -5.07 -2.00 -18.55
N GLY A 90 -5.69 -3.07 -18.04
CA GLY A 90 -5.14 -4.41 -18.09
C GLY A 90 -4.46 -4.88 -16.81
N PHE A 91 -4.60 -4.14 -15.69
CA PHE A 91 -4.11 -4.57 -14.39
C PHE A 91 -5.20 -5.35 -13.66
N PRO A 92 -5.08 -6.68 -13.48
CA PRO A 92 -6.10 -7.45 -12.79
C PRO A 92 -6.26 -7.01 -11.33
N LEU A 93 -7.47 -7.08 -10.81
CA LEU A 93 -7.69 -6.90 -9.38
C LEU A 93 -7.04 -8.02 -8.57
N CYS A 94 -6.53 -7.69 -7.39
CA CYS A 94 -5.98 -8.70 -6.49
C CYS A 94 -7.07 -9.69 -6.06
N PRO A 95 -6.91 -10.99 -6.33
CA PRO A 95 -7.94 -11.99 -5.98
C PRO A 95 -8.16 -12.12 -4.48
N ASN A 96 -7.18 -11.72 -3.67
CA ASN A 96 -7.25 -11.75 -2.21
C ASN A 96 -7.77 -10.44 -1.60
N GLY A 97 -8.12 -9.46 -2.43
CA GLY A 97 -8.65 -8.19 -1.96
C GLY A 97 -7.64 -7.26 -1.28
N HIS A 98 -6.34 -7.45 -1.50
CA HIS A 98 -5.29 -6.59 -0.96
C HIS A 98 -5.13 -5.34 -1.84
N ILE A 99 -6.16 -4.54 -1.92
CA ILE A 99 -6.21 -3.32 -2.73
C ILE A 99 -6.76 -2.15 -1.93
N ALA A 100 -6.35 -0.95 -2.32
CA ALA A 100 -6.72 0.29 -1.62
C ALA A 100 -8.23 0.59 -1.65
N SER A 101 -8.98 0.02 -2.58
CA SER A 101 -10.45 0.16 -2.62
C SER A 101 -11.16 -0.70 -1.58
N ASN A 102 -10.47 -1.63 -0.96
CA ASN A 102 -10.96 -2.36 0.20
C ASN A 102 -10.86 -1.47 1.43
N MET A 103 -11.97 -1.29 2.13
CA MET A 103 -12.03 -0.40 3.30
C MET A 103 -11.08 -0.80 4.44
N LEU A 104 -10.62 -2.05 4.48
CA LEU A 104 -9.63 -2.53 5.44
C LEU A 104 -8.22 -1.96 5.15
N TRP A 105 -7.95 -1.60 3.89
CA TRP A 105 -6.62 -1.19 3.43
C TRP A 105 -6.56 0.28 2.98
N CYS A 106 -7.58 1.04 3.35
CA CYS A 106 -7.68 2.49 3.13
C CYS A 106 -8.01 3.15 4.48
N LYS A 107 -7.00 3.66 5.18
CA LYS A 107 -7.18 4.17 6.52
C LYS A 107 -6.11 5.16 6.95
N SER A 108 -6.30 5.77 8.12
CA SER A 108 -5.41 6.80 8.64
C SER A 108 -4.04 6.25 9.03
N LEU A 109 -3.07 7.15 9.16
CA LEU A 109 -1.74 6.81 9.62
C LEU A 109 -1.76 6.13 11.00
N THR A 110 -2.58 6.62 11.93
CA THR A 110 -2.73 5.99 13.25
C THR A 110 -3.29 4.57 13.13
N ASP A 111 -4.30 4.35 12.31
CA ASP A 111 -4.89 3.03 12.13
C ASP A 111 -3.91 2.06 11.46
N TRP A 112 -3.14 2.53 10.48
CA TRP A 112 -2.07 1.73 9.90
C TRP A 112 -0.94 1.42 10.89
N THR A 113 -0.58 2.37 11.73
CA THR A 113 0.40 2.17 12.79
C THR A 113 -0.04 1.04 13.73
N LYS A 114 -1.29 1.06 14.16
CA LYS A 114 -1.87 0.00 14.99
C LYS A 114 -1.85 -1.35 14.26
N GLN A 115 -2.17 -1.36 12.97
CA GLN A 115 -2.19 -2.58 12.16
C GLN A 115 -0.80 -3.21 12.08
N TYR A 116 0.22 -2.42 11.72
CA TYR A 116 1.59 -2.93 11.62
C TYR A 116 2.14 -3.38 12.98
N SER A 117 1.88 -2.59 14.04
CA SER A 117 2.28 -2.95 15.39
C SER A 117 1.63 -4.26 15.83
N ASN A 118 0.35 -4.44 15.52
CA ASN A 118 -0.37 -5.67 15.84
C ASN A 118 0.21 -6.88 15.09
N TRP A 119 0.48 -6.74 13.80
CA TRP A 119 1.09 -7.82 13.01
C TRP A 119 2.46 -8.22 13.57
N ILE A 120 3.30 -7.25 13.93
CA ILE A 120 4.64 -7.51 14.44
C ILE A 120 4.58 -8.17 15.82
N ASN A 121 3.64 -7.77 16.68
CA ASN A 121 3.55 -8.23 18.06
C ASN A 121 2.70 -9.49 18.23
N THR A 122 1.92 -9.88 17.20
CA THR A 122 1.09 -11.07 17.23
C THR A 122 1.82 -12.24 16.59
N GLN A 123 1.99 -13.34 17.35
CA GLN A 123 2.57 -14.58 16.84
C GLN A 123 1.47 -15.57 16.54
N GLY A 124 1.35 -15.98 15.27
CA GLY A 124 0.40 -16.98 14.83
C GLY A 124 0.72 -17.47 13.43
N GLU A 125 0.47 -18.75 13.18
CA GLU A 125 0.78 -19.39 11.90
C GLU A 125 0.11 -18.71 10.71
N ASN A 126 -1.11 -18.14 10.91
CA ASN A 126 -1.88 -17.51 9.85
C ASN A 126 -1.54 -16.02 9.62
N SER A 127 -0.82 -15.37 10.55
CA SER A 127 -0.47 -13.95 10.41
C SER A 127 0.66 -13.70 9.43
N ASN A 128 1.47 -14.71 9.12
CA ASN A 128 2.64 -14.58 8.29
C ASN A 128 2.39 -14.37 6.81
N GLU A 129 1.53 -15.20 6.22
CA GLU A 129 1.26 -15.14 4.79
C GLU A 129 0.56 -13.84 4.41
N ILE A 130 -0.36 -13.38 5.26
CA ILE A 130 -1.12 -12.15 5.02
C ILE A 130 -0.23 -10.93 5.22
N SER A 131 0.59 -10.91 6.28
CA SER A 131 1.36 -9.72 6.62
C SER A 131 2.61 -9.53 5.76
N SER A 132 3.23 -10.59 5.25
CA SER A 132 4.49 -10.47 4.52
C SER A 132 4.41 -9.54 3.32
N ILE A 133 3.33 -9.60 2.56
CA ILE A 133 3.11 -8.73 1.39
C ILE A 133 3.05 -7.25 1.79
N PHE A 134 2.53 -6.94 2.98
CA PHE A 134 2.38 -5.57 3.45
C PHE A 134 3.68 -4.96 3.96
N PHE A 135 4.70 -5.75 4.23
CA PHE A 135 6.02 -5.27 4.65
C PHE A 135 6.96 -4.94 3.49
N ASP A 136 6.56 -5.26 2.27
CA ASP A 136 7.28 -4.93 1.06
C ASP A 136 6.45 -3.92 0.26
N PHE A 137 6.74 -2.65 0.42
CA PHE A 137 5.95 -1.57 -0.18
C PHE A 137 6.83 -0.47 -0.77
N GLU A 138 6.24 0.25 -1.71
CA GLU A 138 6.87 1.38 -2.37
C GLU A 138 5.82 2.45 -2.67
N ILE A 139 6.14 3.71 -2.36
CA ILE A 139 5.24 4.81 -2.67
C ILE A 139 5.17 5.01 -4.18
N VAL A 140 3.95 5.15 -4.68
CA VAL A 140 3.68 5.46 -6.09
C VAL A 140 3.18 6.88 -6.26
N PHE A 141 2.41 7.39 -5.30
CA PHE A 141 1.85 8.73 -5.35
C PHE A 141 1.64 9.28 -3.93
N GLY A 142 1.89 10.58 -3.76
CA GLY A 142 1.54 11.30 -2.55
C GLY A 142 2.74 11.66 -1.69
N GLU A 143 2.52 11.72 -0.38
CA GLU A 143 3.49 12.24 0.59
C GLU A 143 4.48 11.18 1.04
N GLN A 144 5.74 11.33 0.65
CA GLN A 144 6.81 10.43 1.05
C GLN A 144 7.00 10.37 2.58
N LYS A 145 6.70 11.45 3.29
CA LYS A 145 6.78 11.47 4.75
C LYS A 145 5.84 10.46 5.41
N ILE A 146 4.73 10.14 4.78
CA ILE A 146 3.79 9.12 5.28
C ILE A 146 4.42 7.72 5.14
N GLU A 147 5.05 7.43 4.01
CA GLU A 147 5.80 6.19 3.83
C GLU A 147 6.91 6.06 4.88
N GLU A 148 7.70 7.11 5.05
CA GLU A 148 8.76 7.15 6.05
C GLU A 148 8.24 6.93 7.47
N ALA A 149 7.08 7.50 7.80
CA ALA A 149 6.47 7.32 9.11
C ALA A 149 6.12 5.86 9.38
N ILE A 150 5.57 5.16 8.38
CA ILE A 150 5.26 3.72 8.49
C ILE A 150 6.55 2.89 8.57
N GLU A 151 7.56 3.21 7.78
CA GLU A 151 8.87 2.54 7.88
C GLU A 151 9.46 2.66 9.28
N ASN A 152 9.37 3.84 9.89
CA ASN A 152 9.84 4.08 11.26
C ASN A 152 9.05 3.27 12.29
N VAL A 153 7.74 3.16 12.13
CA VAL A 153 6.89 2.34 12.98
C VAL A 153 7.33 0.87 12.91
N ILE A 154 7.53 0.36 11.71
CA ILE A 154 7.98 -1.02 11.49
C ILE A 154 9.35 -1.23 12.13
N TYR A 155 10.30 -0.33 11.83
CA TYR A 155 11.66 -0.42 12.37
C TYR A 155 11.66 -0.45 13.91
N ASN A 156 10.93 0.46 14.55
CA ASN A 156 10.89 0.55 16.01
C ASN A 156 10.24 -0.69 16.64
N ASN A 157 9.17 -1.22 16.05
CA ASN A 157 8.52 -2.43 16.55
C ASN A 157 9.38 -3.67 16.35
N VAL A 158 10.04 -3.82 15.21
CA VAL A 158 10.93 -4.96 14.93
C VAL A 158 12.14 -4.92 15.85
N LYS A 159 12.74 -3.74 16.06
CA LYS A 159 13.87 -3.55 16.95
C LYS A 159 13.56 -4.00 18.38
N ASN A 160 12.34 -3.78 18.83
CA ASN A 160 11.90 -4.10 20.20
C ASN A 160 11.27 -5.50 20.31
N ASN A 161 11.22 -6.27 19.23
CA ASN A 161 10.55 -7.57 19.19
C ASN A 161 11.45 -8.65 18.56
N VAL A 162 12.34 -9.19 19.35
CA VAL A 162 13.32 -10.21 18.92
C VAL A 162 12.63 -11.46 18.36
N LEU A 163 11.49 -11.86 18.94
CA LEU A 163 10.77 -13.07 18.52
C LEU A 163 10.23 -12.94 17.10
N PHE A 164 9.68 -11.77 16.73
CA PHE A 164 9.21 -11.52 15.38
C PHE A 164 10.37 -11.54 14.38
N PHE A 165 11.50 -10.96 14.76
CA PHE A 165 12.69 -10.92 13.91
C PHE A 165 13.25 -12.33 13.66
N ASP A 166 13.37 -13.16 14.71
CA ASP A 166 13.81 -14.55 14.61
C ASP A 166 12.89 -15.36 13.70
N PHE A 167 11.61 -15.09 13.76
CA PHE A 167 10.59 -15.77 12.98
C PHE A 167 10.73 -15.47 11.47
N LEU A 168 10.91 -14.22 11.07
CA LEU A 168 11.17 -13.85 9.68
C LEU A 168 12.51 -14.42 9.17
N GLY A 169 13.52 -14.52 10.05
CA GLY A 169 14.80 -15.10 9.73
C GLY A 169 14.77 -16.60 9.49
N ASN A 170 13.83 -17.31 10.09
CA ASN A 170 13.68 -18.74 9.93
C ASN A 170 12.93 -19.15 8.63
N ASP A 171 12.20 -18.21 8.04
CA ASP A 171 11.46 -18.43 6.79
C ASP A 171 12.30 -18.09 5.54
N ALA A 172 13.52 -17.63 5.74
CA ALA A 172 14.44 -17.30 4.66
C ALA A 172 15.30 -18.58 4.30
#